data_5203d2d56a87d6cd391708877ff16efd
#
_entry.id   5203d2d56a87d6cd391708877ff16efd
#
_cell.length_a   1.000
_cell.length_b   1.000
_cell.length_c   1.000
_cell.angle_alpha   90.00
_cell.angle_beta   90.00
_cell.angle_gamma   90.00
#
_symmetry.space_group_name_H-M   'P 1'
#
loop_
_entity.id
_entity.type
_entity.pdbx_description
1 polymer ?
#
loop_
_entity_poly.entity_id
_entity_poly.type
_entity_poly.pdbx_seq_one_letter_code
_entity_poly.pdbx_strand_id
1 'polypeptide(L)'
;MMLFPRPISKYCVLHLLFPILLFISCATARNNTHTDSISGQTVSATILPLPSAADLASNRIDSQVQTDMEIASPASIRSAVTRVYATSQGLMKEKQLQLTLATRLMRLLYPLESIDWNTPNYQQADPYLDALDQIEKSNYPQNLGTNTFFDAVIPAMILIKGVGGEEYATVLEKRLFIARGLNPSSVLPPYLLGLLYEQLGRLSDAENYYQMAWAQDESCYPAGMRFAYLALFSSNIETSYKIAERLYTRYPDAVIIRLLLAETYLDKRNFEKAEELVSAVIKKDNDFGRAFFLQVRLYVEKKEYLAANTLLDEFAKQNKVDKAYLLLRSRVLLEWSKNIVDAKQCLEKADSLYPQSPDVILACANFCFETKNTVNGKNTNDFIETLLKQNPRNILAIRLLVKEDIAEKRWGNAFERAQYLYNNNPSEQDIVLYARVCAGMNNWEEAMNTAQAAYMAAAQKRPSDEIIALYLQVLYGAKKYGTLRQVINRHLSDARSALKSILIYYQASLAPSDEEKLTLLRSSLLSDPRSSLTLFALYEWYFKHKDYRKAYYYLQQVIALDPYNKTYLQLAEKLERLQ
;
A
#
# COMPACT_ATOMS: atom_id res chain seq x y z
N MET A 1 0.37 -27.76 -26.18
CA MET A 1 -0.27 -26.50 -25.83
C MET A 1 -0.20 -26.42 -24.29
N MET A 2 0.81 -25.72 -23.73
CA MET A 2 1.02 -25.69 -22.30
C MET A 2 0.01 -24.72 -21.71
N LEU A 3 -0.93 -25.23 -20.93
CA LEU A 3 -1.81 -24.45 -20.07
C LEU A 3 -0.96 -23.94 -18.90
N PHE A 4 -0.82 -22.62 -18.79
CA PHE A 4 -0.20 -22.00 -17.63
C PHE A 4 -1.17 -22.14 -16.44
N PRO A 5 -0.85 -22.92 -15.41
CA PRO A 5 -1.63 -22.91 -14.19
C PRO A 5 -1.47 -21.55 -13.53
N ARG A 6 -2.56 -21.01 -13.00
CA ARG A 6 -2.50 -19.78 -12.21
C ARG A 6 -1.58 -20.00 -11.02
N PRO A 7 -0.63 -19.09 -10.77
CA PRO A 7 0.30 -19.25 -9.67
C PRO A 7 -0.41 -19.12 -8.33
N ILE A 8 0.11 -19.86 -7.39
CA ILE A 8 -0.25 -19.84 -5.98
C ILE A 8 0.24 -18.52 -5.38
N SER A 9 -0.52 -17.47 -5.51
CA SER A 9 -0.30 -16.25 -4.73
C SER A 9 -1.64 -15.74 -4.22
N LYS A 10 -2.37 -16.61 -3.50
CA LYS A 10 -3.50 -16.14 -2.69
C LYS A 10 -3.03 -15.34 -1.46
N TYR A 11 -1.74 -15.37 -1.14
CA TYR A 11 -1.22 -14.79 0.10
C TYR A 11 -0.54 -13.42 -0.04
N CYS A 12 -0.03 -13.05 -1.22
CA CYS A 12 0.66 -11.76 -1.39
C CYS A 12 -0.23 -10.58 -1.75
N VAL A 13 -1.41 -10.79 -2.32
CA VAL A 13 -2.23 -9.69 -2.85
C VAL A 13 -3.03 -8.96 -1.76
N LEU A 14 -3.29 -9.61 -0.64
CA LEU A 14 -4.12 -9.02 0.43
C LEU A 14 -3.34 -8.25 1.49
N HIS A 15 -2.02 -8.39 1.56
CA HIS A 15 -1.18 -7.58 2.46
C HIS A 15 -1.16 -6.09 2.10
N LEU A 16 -1.61 -5.73 0.89
CA LEU A 16 -1.31 -4.47 0.25
C LEU A 16 -2.37 -3.36 0.43
N LEU A 17 -3.55 -3.66 0.93
CA LEU A 17 -4.66 -2.70 0.87
C LEU A 17 -4.83 -1.84 2.13
N PHE A 18 -4.20 -2.18 3.23
CA PHE A 18 -4.58 -1.58 4.51
C PHE A 18 -3.73 -0.41 5.03
N PRO A 19 -2.40 -0.30 4.78
CA PRO A 19 -1.62 0.73 5.45
C PRO A 19 -1.82 2.14 4.90
N ILE A 20 -2.06 2.29 3.60
CA ILE A 20 -1.95 3.61 2.93
C ILE A 20 -3.19 4.49 3.14
N LEU A 21 -4.36 3.89 3.20
CA LEU A 21 -5.64 4.61 3.15
C LEU A 21 -6.22 5.02 4.51
N LEU A 22 -5.70 4.48 5.61
CA LEU A 22 -6.11 4.90 6.96
C LEU A 22 -5.56 6.28 7.38
N PHE A 23 -4.53 6.80 6.70
CA PHE A 23 -3.98 8.13 7.01
C PHE A 23 -4.86 9.30 6.59
N ILE A 24 -5.72 9.13 5.58
CA ILE A 24 -6.60 10.22 5.12
C ILE A 24 -7.75 10.47 6.10
N SER A 25 -8.13 9.47 6.88
CA SER A 25 -9.26 9.53 7.83
C SER A 25 -8.91 10.13 9.21
N CYS A 26 -7.65 10.06 9.64
CA CYS A 26 -7.27 10.53 10.99
C CYS A 26 -7.10 12.05 11.14
N ALA A 27 -7.13 12.81 10.04
CA ALA A 27 -7.02 14.28 10.13
C ALA A 27 -8.38 14.99 10.38
N THR A 28 -9.50 14.26 10.32
CA THR A 28 -10.85 14.85 10.44
C THR A 28 -11.68 14.41 11.64
N ALA A 29 -11.15 13.54 12.51
CA ALA A 29 -11.89 13.05 13.67
C ALA A 29 -11.29 13.52 14.99
N ARG A 30 -11.45 14.79 15.32
CA ARG A 30 -11.50 15.30 16.69
C ARG A 30 -12.35 16.57 16.72
N ASN A 31 -13.64 16.41 16.61
CA ASN A 31 -14.60 17.31 17.25
C ASN A 31 -15.16 16.59 18.47
N ASN A 32 -14.43 16.58 19.56
CA ASN A 32 -15.00 16.32 20.88
C ASN A 32 -15.56 17.64 21.38
N THR A 33 -16.86 17.78 21.27
CA THR A 33 -17.66 18.75 22.01
C THR A 33 -17.61 18.37 23.49
N HIS A 34 -16.71 18.93 24.25
CA HIS A 34 -16.92 19.14 25.67
C HIS A 34 -17.61 20.50 25.82
N THR A 35 -18.92 20.45 26.03
CA THR A 35 -19.68 21.58 26.54
C THR A 35 -19.42 21.67 28.06
N ASP A 36 -18.43 22.43 28.43
CA ASP A 36 -18.37 22.99 29.78
C ASP A 36 -18.84 24.43 29.70
N SER A 37 -20.00 24.62 30.32
CA SER A 37 -20.63 25.90 30.56
C SER A 37 -19.77 26.75 31.53
N ILE A 38 -19.03 27.72 30.99
CA ILE A 38 -18.50 28.83 31.78
C ILE A 38 -19.15 30.11 31.29
N SER A 39 -19.83 30.74 32.21
CA SER A 39 -20.58 31.98 32.11
C SER A 39 -19.76 33.16 31.57
N GLY A 40 -20.34 33.79 30.57
CA GLY A 40 -20.39 35.24 30.34
C GLY A 40 -19.13 36.06 30.51
N GLN A 41 -18.41 36.22 29.42
CA GLN A 41 -17.87 37.52 28.96
C GLN A 41 -17.65 37.42 27.44
N THR A 42 -18.54 37.99 26.67
CA THR A 42 -18.36 38.21 25.24
C THR A 42 -17.24 39.23 25.05
N VAL A 43 -16.00 38.76 24.97
CA VAL A 43 -14.92 39.51 24.35
C VAL A 43 -15.19 39.47 22.86
N SER A 44 -15.66 40.57 22.30
CA SER A 44 -15.74 40.78 20.87
C SER A 44 -14.32 40.69 20.31
N ALA A 45 -13.91 39.50 19.91
CA ALA A 45 -12.70 39.28 19.16
C ALA A 45 -12.86 40.02 17.82
N THR A 46 -12.20 41.12 17.67
CA THR A 46 -12.08 41.79 16.38
C THR A 46 -11.42 40.79 15.45
N ILE A 47 -12.21 40.15 14.59
CA ILE A 47 -11.71 39.25 13.56
C ILE A 47 -10.87 40.13 12.62
N LEU A 48 -9.56 40.03 12.77
CA LEU A 48 -8.63 40.68 11.85
C LEU A 48 -8.84 40.08 10.45
N PRO A 49 -8.85 40.92 9.41
CA PRO A 49 -9.01 40.40 8.05
C PRO A 49 -7.86 39.41 7.76
N LEU A 50 -8.25 38.27 7.21
CA LEU A 50 -7.32 37.22 6.80
C LEU A 50 -6.30 37.77 5.79
N PRO A 51 -5.02 37.38 5.88
CA PRO A 51 -4.04 37.73 4.89
C PRO A 51 -4.43 37.19 3.52
N SER A 52 -4.41 38.00 2.49
CA SER A 52 -4.63 37.55 1.12
C SER A 52 -3.44 36.71 0.65
N ALA A 53 -3.66 35.86 -0.38
CA ALA A 53 -2.55 35.10 -0.98
C ALA A 53 -1.41 36.01 -1.49
N ALA A 54 -1.73 37.28 -1.88
CA ALA A 54 -0.73 38.28 -2.23
C ALA A 54 0.09 38.76 -1.03
N ASP A 55 -0.50 38.80 0.17
CA ASP A 55 0.23 39.09 1.41
C ASP A 55 1.19 37.97 1.80
N LEU A 56 0.83 36.72 1.49
CA LEU A 56 1.66 35.52 1.69
C LEU A 56 2.85 35.48 0.72
N ALA A 57 2.65 35.99 -0.49
CA ALA A 57 3.65 36.05 -1.55
C ALA A 57 4.54 37.31 -1.48
N SER A 58 4.19 38.30 -0.67
CA SER A 58 4.99 39.51 -0.57
C SER A 58 6.26 39.31 0.27
N ASN A 59 7.41 39.61 -0.31
CA ASN A 59 8.79 39.50 0.23
C ASN A 59 9.08 40.33 1.49
N ARG A 60 8.21 40.36 2.49
CA ARG A 60 8.36 41.17 3.70
C ARG A 60 8.82 40.38 4.93
N ILE A 61 9.24 39.14 4.72
CA ILE A 61 9.77 38.28 5.79
C ILE A 61 11.25 38.63 5.98
N ASP A 62 11.68 38.78 7.22
CA ASP A 62 13.10 38.91 7.59
C ASP A 62 13.87 37.73 6.95
N SER A 63 14.98 38.06 6.26
CA SER A 63 15.73 37.07 5.47
C SER A 63 16.24 35.89 6.31
N GLN A 64 16.56 36.10 7.58
CA GLN A 64 17.02 35.04 8.46
C GLN A 64 15.85 34.18 8.95
N VAL A 65 14.71 34.80 9.27
CA VAL A 65 13.47 34.06 9.59
C VAL A 65 13.03 33.24 8.41
N GLN A 66 13.15 33.81 7.20
CA GLN A 66 12.85 33.08 5.98
C GLN A 66 13.76 31.86 5.80
N THR A 67 15.08 32.05 5.94
CA THR A 67 16.05 30.94 5.83
C THR A 67 15.80 29.84 6.85
N ASP A 68 15.54 30.21 8.10
CA ASP A 68 15.25 29.26 9.19
C ASP A 68 13.96 28.45 8.90
N MET A 69 12.93 29.08 8.33
CA MET A 69 11.69 28.41 7.92
C MET A 69 11.84 27.56 6.67
N GLU A 70 12.69 27.93 5.72
CA GLU A 70 12.98 27.16 4.51
C GLU A 70 13.70 25.85 4.84
N ILE A 71 14.65 25.88 5.79
CA ILE A 71 15.31 24.66 6.31
C ILE A 71 14.26 23.71 6.88
N ALA A 72 13.25 24.26 7.55
CA ALA A 72 12.09 23.53 8.08
C ALA A 72 12.43 22.39 9.06
N SER A 73 13.56 22.44 9.78
CA SER A 73 13.83 21.55 10.91
C SER A 73 13.14 22.06 12.20
N PRO A 74 12.89 21.22 13.22
CA PRO A 74 12.30 21.68 14.48
C PRO A 74 13.10 22.80 15.13
N ALA A 75 14.42 22.68 15.10
CA ALA A 75 15.31 23.70 15.69
C ALA A 75 15.26 25.02 14.91
N SER A 76 15.30 24.97 13.57
CA SER A 76 15.25 26.18 12.73
C SER A 76 13.88 26.85 12.82
N ILE A 77 12.78 26.11 12.85
CA ILE A 77 11.44 26.69 13.01
C ILE A 77 11.32 27.38 14.39
N ARG A 78 11.83 26.78 15.47
CA ARG A 78 11.86 27.41 16.80
C ARG A 78 12.72 28.65 16.80
N SER A 79 13.89 28.66 16.14
CA SER A 79 14.74 29.81 15.95
C SER A 79 13.99 30.94 15.23
N ALA A 80 13.32 30.63 14.12
CA ALA A 80 12.50 31.58 13.38
C ALA A 80 11.43 32.23 14.27
N VAL A 81 10.70 31.45 15.04
CA VAL A 81 9.67 31.93 15.95
C VAL A 81 10.26 32.85 17.03
N THR A 82 11.36 32.45 17.65
CA THR A 82 12.06 33.29 18.66
C THR A 82 12.46 34.62 18.07
N ARG A 83 12.97 34.66 16.83
CA ARG A 83 13.33 35.91 16.13
C ARG A 83 12.12 36.79 15.84
N VAL A 84 11.00 36.17 15.40
CA VAL A 84 9.74 36.90 15.16
C VAL A 84 9.28 37.62 16.43
N TYR A 85 9.41 36.98 17.60
CA TYR A 85 9.07 37.64 18.87
C TYR A 85 10.06 38.66 19.34
N ALA A 86 11.36 38.46 19.10
CA ALA A 86 12.41 39.40 19.49
C ALA A 86 12.41 40.68 18.65
N THR A 87 11.87 40.65 17.43
CA THR A 87 11.84 41.78 16.52
C THR A 87 10.74 42.75 16.94
N SER A 88 11.10 43.91 17.46
CA SER A 88 10.16 44.97 17.85
C SER A 88 9.56 45.72 16.65
N GLN A 89 10.20 45.60 15.48
CA GLN A 89 9.80 46.26 14.24
C GLN A 89 9.04 45.29 13.35
N GLY A 90 7.95 45.74 12.76
CA GLY A 90 7.11 44.99 11.83
C GLY A 90 5.62 45.10 12.14
N LEU A 91 4.80 45.05 11.11
CA LEU A 91 3.34 45.08 11.25
C LEU A 91 2.87 43.81 11.99
N MET A 92 1.93 43.96 12.90
CA MET A 92 1.34 42.84 13.64
C MET A 92 0.89 41.71 12.70
N LYS A 93 0.36 42.05 11.52
CA LYS A 93 -0.08 41.17 10.45
C LYS A 93 1.06 40.29 9.91
N GLU A 94 2.25 40.84 9.72
CA GLU A 94 3.44 40.10 9.24
C GLU A 94 3.91 39.04 10.24
N LYS A 95 3.93 39.43 11.53
CA LYS A 95 4.29 38.48 12.61
C LYS A 95 3.31 37.34 12.71
N GLN A 96 2.00 37.60 12.63
CA GLN A 96 0.97 36.58 12.65
C GLN A 96 1.11 35.61 11.47
N LEU A 97 1.44 36.13 10.28
CA LEU A 97 1.66 35.30 9.10
C LEU A 97 2.85 34.35 9.30
N GLN A 98 3.97 34.84 9.80
CA GLN A 98 5.18 34.06 10.06
C GLN A 98 4.90 32.96 11.12
N LEU A 99 4.19 33.31 12.21
CA LEU A 99 3.80 32.36 13.24
C LEU A 99 2.84 31.29 12.72
N THR A 100 1.90 31.70 11.86
CA THR A 100 0.96 30.77 11.20
C THR A 100 1.71 29.78 10.32
N LEU A 101 2.65 30.25 9.51
CA LEU A 101 3.48 29.40 8.67
C LEU A 101 4.34 28.44 9.50
N ALA A 102 5.00 28.95 10.55
CA ALA A 102 5.80 28.13 11.47
C ALA A 102 4.97 27.01 12.13
N THR A 103 3.78 27.38 12.61
CA THR A 103 2.83 26.42 13.21
C THR A 103 2.42 25.33 12.21
N ARG A 104 2.10 25.74 10.98
CA ARG A 104 1.72 24.81 9.91
C ARG A 104 2.85 23.86 9.55
N LEU A 105 4.07 24.35 9.43
CA LEU A 105 5.27 23.54 9.18
C LEU A 105 5.50 22.51 10.30
N MET A 106 5.42 22.95 11.56
CA MET A 106 5.57 22.04 12.70
C MET A 106 4.50 20.95 12.71
N ARG A 107 3.23 21.28 12.50
CA ARG A 107 2.15 20.31 12.46
C ARG A 107 2.25 19.36 11.27
N LEU A 108 2.74 19.86 10.14
CA LEU A 108 2.88 19.04 8.94
C LEU A 108 4.04 18.06 9.03
N LEU A 109 5.20 18.54 9.50
CA LEU A 109 6.45 17.79 9.48
C LEU A 109 6.80 17.12 10.82
N TYR A 110 6.37 17.73 11.94
CA TYR A 110 6.80 17.35 13.29
C TYR A 110 5.65 17.30 14.30
N PRO A 111 4.54 16.64 14.00
CA PRO A 111 3.34 16.71 14.86
C PRO A 111 3.50 16.02 16.23
N LEU A 112 4.58 15.28 16.47
CA LEU A 112 4.92 14.71 17.78
C LEU A 112 5.92 15.55 18.58
N GLU A 113 6.56 16.52 17.95
CA GLU A 113 7.42 17.46 18.67
C GLU A 113 6.55 18.41 19.51
N SER A 114 6.94 18.63 20.76
CA SER A 114 6.25 19.60 21.61
C SER A 114 6.39 20.99 21.04
N ILE A 115 5.27 21.64 20.83
CA ILE A 115 5.21 23.04 20.44
C ILE A 115 4.96 23.85 21.71
N ASP A 116 5.93 23.87 22.61
CA ASP A 116 5.89 24.77 23.77
C ASP A 116 6.48 26.12 23.35
N TRP A 117 5.61 26.95 22.80
CA TRP A 117 6.03 28.29 22.33
C TRP A 117 5.98 29.33 23.44
N ASN A 118 5.67 29.00 24.67
CA ASN A 118 5.57 29.92 25.82
C ASN A 118 4.97 31.32 25.50
N THR A 119 4.03 31.36 24.53
CA THR A 119 3.55 32.63 23.98
C THR A 119 2.02 32.64 23.92
N PRO A 120 1.39 33.75 24.38
CA PRO A 120 -0.08 33.88 24.42
C PRO A 120 -0.79 33.81 23.07
N ASN A 121 -0.06 34.08 21.96
CA ASN A 121 -0.64 34.20 20.61
C ASN A 121 -0.70 32.87 19.84
N TYR A 122 -0.17 31.79 20.37
CA TYR A 122 -0.19 30.49 19.71
C TYR A 122 -1.61 29.93 19.49
N GLN A 123 -2.49 30.12 20.45
CA GLN A 123 -3.89 29.67 20.36
C GLN A 123 -4.70 30.43 19.30
N GLN A 124 -4.26 31.62 18.90
CA GLN A 124 -4.90 32.42 17.85
C GLN A 124 -4.50 31.99 16.43
N ALA A 125 -3.46 31.17 16.27
CA ALA A 125 -3.02 30.71 14.95
C ALA A 125 -3.95 29.67 14.32
N ASP A 126 -4.68 28.89 15.12
CA ASP A 126 -5.57 27.83 14.64
C ASP A 126 -6.75 28.32 13.80
N PRO A 127 -7.53 29.32 14.22
CA PRO A 127 -8.61 29.86 13.40
C PRO A 127 -8.13 30.45 12.07
N TYR A 128 -6.90 30.98 12.03
CA TYR A 128 -6.30 31.50 10.80
C TYR A 128 -5.89 30.40 9.83
N LEU A 129 -5.41 29.26 10.32
CA LEU A 129 -5.07 28.11 9.48
C LEU A 129 -6.29 27.50 8.81
N ASP A 130 -7.36 27.31 9.58
CA ASP A 130 -8.61 26.76 9.06
C ASP A 130 -9.27 27.70 8.05
N ALA A 131 -9.19 29.01 8.29
CA ALA A 131 -9.71 30.01 7.38
C ALA A 131 -8.86 30.16 6.11
N LEU A 132 -7.52 30.04 6.20
CA LEU A 132 -6.64 29.96 5.03
C LEU A 132 -7.00 28.74 4.17
N ASP A 133 -7.21 27.58 4.78
CA ASP A 133 -7.62 26.36 4.07
C ASP A 133 -8.99 26.50 3.36
N GLN A 134 -9.90 27.30 3.91
CA GLN A 134 -11.22 27.57 3.30
C GLN A 134 -11.17 28.59 2.15
N ILE A 135 -10.41 29.68 2.32
CA ILE A 135 -10.31 30.74 1.31
C ILE A 135 -9.57 30.26 0.07
N GLU A 136 -8.52 29.48 0.25
CA GLU A 136 -7.65 29.05 -0.84
C GLU A 136 -8.27 27.93 -1.67
N LYS A 137 -9.19 27.15 -1.13
CA LYS A 137 -10.01 26.20 -1.91
C LYS A 137 -10.93 26.88 -2.92
N SER A 138 -11.28 28.13 -2.69
CA SER A 138 -12.26 28.85 -3.52
C SER A 138 -11.64 29.82 -4.53
N ASN A 139 -10.44 30.41 -4.27
CA ASN A 139 -9.91 31.53 -5.07
C ASN A 139 -8.37 31.53 -5.21
N TYR A 140 -7.74 30.39 -5.32
CA TYR A 140 -6.30 30.36 -5.42
C TYR A 140 -5.81 30.98 -6.74
N PRO A 141 -4.99 32.04 -6.73
CA PRO A 141 -4.46 32.61 -7.96
C PRO A 141 -3.46 31.65 -8.60
N GLN A 142 -3.82 31.15 -9.79
CA GLN A 142 -2.95 30.26 -10.59
C GLN A 142 -1.63 30.94 -11.00
N ASN A 143 -1.45 32.22 -10.73
CA ASN A 143 -0.36 33.06 -11.19
C ASN A 143 0.66 33.47 -10.12
N LEU A 144 0.74 32.76 -8.99
CA LEU A 144 1.86 32.97 -8.06
C LEU A 144 3.17 32.63 -8.76
N GLY A 145 4.10 33.57 -8.76
CA GLY A 145 5.47 33.36 -9.23
C GLY A 145 6.12 32.15 -8.52
N THR A 146 7.28 31.78 -9.00
CA THR A 146 8.12 30.74 -8.37
C THR A 146 9.48 31.32 -7.97
N ASN A 147 9.52 32.63 -7.76
CA ASN A 147 10.78 33.37 -7.55
C ASN A 147 11.35 33.14 -6.15
N THR A 148 10.51 32.83 -5.19
CA THR A 148 10.95 32.49 -3.82
C THR A 148 10.57 31.05 -3.48
N PHE A 149 11.25 30.49 -2.47
CA PHE A 149 10.98 29.15 -1.96
C PHE A 149 9.50 28.97 -1.55
N PHE A 150 8.98 29.91 -0.78
CA PHE A 150 7.60 29.83 -0.29
C PHE A 150 6.56 30.08 -1.38
N ASP A 151 6.82 30.93 -2.37
CA ASP A 151 5.93 31.08 -3.52
C ASP A 151 5.77 29.75 -4.27
N ALA A 152 6.82 28.98 -4.33
CA ALA A 152 6.80 27.67 -4.97
C ALA A 152 6.09 26.59 -4.13
N VAL A 153 6.26 26.60 -2.80
CA VAL A 153 5.83 25.54 -1.88
C VAL A 153 4.40 25.71 -1.36
N ILE A 154 3.98 26.94 -1.03
CA ILE A 154 2.67 27.20 -0.39
C ILE A 154 1.51 26.61 -1.18
N PRO A 155 1.45 26.72 -2.53
CA PRO A 155 0.41 26.06 -3.31
C PRO A 155 0.31 24.56 -3.02
N ALA A 156 1.44 23.89 -2.97
CA ALA A 156 1.46 22.46 -2.73
C ALA A 156 1.03 22.09 -1.30
N MET A 157 1.44 22.89 -0.30
CA MET A 157 1.00 22.67 1.09
C MET A 157 -0.53 22.69 1.24
N ILE A 158 -1.20 23.52 0.45
CA ILE A 158 -2.64 23.75 0.53
C ILE A 158 -3.41 22.76 -0.33
N LEU A 159 -2.99 22.60 -1.55
CA LEU A 159 -3.77 21.99 -2.62
C LEU A 159 -3.53 20.49 -2.78
N ILE A 160 -2.46 19.95 -2.21
CA ILE A 160 -2.11 18.54 -2.35
C ILE A 160 -3.25 17.60 -1.95
N LYS A 161 -4.04 17.97 -0.93
CA LYS A 161 -5.18 17.17 -0.46
C LYS A 161 -6.38 17.14 -1.41
N GLY A 162 -6.44 18.04 -2.36
CA GLY A 162 -7.54 18.22 -3.30
C GLY A 162 -7.15 18.09 -4.76
N VAL A 163 -6.00 17.45 -5.06
CA VAL A 163 -5.54 17.26 -6.44
C VAL A 163 -6.53 16.40 -7.21
N GLY A 164 -7.29 17.06 -8.10
CA GLY A 164 -8.38 16.45 -8.87
C GLY A 164 -8.02 16.09 -10.32
N GLY A 165 -6.79 16.30 -10.77
CA GLY A 165 -6.42 16.03 -12.16
C GLY A 165 -4.90 16.05 -12.42
N GLU A 166 -4.50 15.38 -13.51
CA GLU A 166 -3.09 15.21 -13.89
C GLU A 166 -2.41 16.53 -14.29
N GLU A 167 -3.15 17.43 -14.95
CA GLU A 167 -2.62 18.75 -15.32
C GLU A 167 -2.25 19.59 -14.09
N TYR A 168 -3.10 19.53 -13.07
CA TYR A 168 -2.88 20.24 -11.83
C TYR A 168 -1.71 19.67 -11.04
N ALA A 169 -1.62 18.36 -10.99
CA ALA A 169 -0.49 17.66 -10.38
C ALA A 169 0.84 18.04 -11.03
N THR A 170 0.88 18.17 -12.36
CA THR A 170 2.07 18.59 -13.11
C THR A 170 2.53 20.00 -12.73
N VAL A 171 1.59 20.91 -12.48
CA VAL A 171 1.92 22.28 -12.02
C VAL A 171 2.54 22.25 -10.64
N LEU A 172 1.96 21.49 -9.69
CA LEU A 172 2.50 21.35 -8.34
C LEU A 172 3.87 20.67 -8.33
N GLU A 173 4.04 19.63 -9.15
CA GLU A 173 5.30 18.92 -9.32
C GLU A 173 6.42 19.87 -9.75
N LYS A 174 6.20 20.66 -10.81
CA LYS A 174 7.17 21.66 -11.30
C LYS A 174 7.53 22.67 -10.21
N ARG A 175 6.56 23.18 -9.47
CA ARG A 175 6.78 24.12 -8.36
C ARG A 175 7.65 23.52 -7.26
N LEU A 176 7.37 22.27 -6.87
CA LEU A 176 8.14 21.59 -5.83
C LEU A 176 9.57 21.28 -6.27
N PHE A 177 9.80 21.00 -7.56
CA PHE A 177 11.16 20.87 -8.10
C PHE A 177 11.93 22.20 -8.07
N ILE A 178 11.26 23.33 -8.37
CA ILE A 178 11.86 24.66 -8.26
C ILE A 178 12.21 24.93 -6.78
N ALA A 179 11.30 24.71 -5.86
CA ALA A 179 11.54 24.88 -4.43
C ALA A 179 12.74 24.04 -3.94
N ARG A 180 12.81 22.78 -4.38
CA ARG A 180 13.95 21.91 -4.08
C ARG A 180 15.27 22.44 -4.65
N GLY A 181 15.24 23.04 -5.83
CA GLY A 181 16.41 23.69 -6.43
C GLY A 181 16.86 24.94 -5.65
N LEU A 182 15.90 25.71 -5.11
CA LEU A 182 16.17 26.91 -4.32
C LEU A 182 16.75 26.56 -2.93
N ASN A 183 16.25 25.49 -2.29
CA ASN A 183 16.79 25.00 -1.02
C ASN A 183 16.86 23.47 -0.97
N PRO A 184 17.98 22.87 -1.39
CA PRO A 184 18.13 21.41 -1.44
C PRO A 184 18.16 20.73 -0.05
N SER A 185 18.45 21.47 1.01
CA SER A 185 18.51 20.94 2.39
C SER A 185 17.16 20.93 3.10
N SER A 186 16.13 21.52 2.51
CA SER A 186 14.79 21.57 3.10
C SER A 186 14.08 20.22 3.01
N VAL A 187 13.55 19.74 4.14
CA VAL A 187 12.71 18.54 4.24
C VAL A 187 11.37 18.68 3.51
N LEU A 188 10.88 19.93 3.39
CA LEU A 188 9.51 20.21 2.96
C LEU A 188 9.23 19.84 1.50
N PRO A 189 10.03 20.23 0.48
CA PRO A 189 9.75 19.85 -0.90
C PRO A 189 9.72 18.32 -1.13
N PRO A 190 10.71 17.52 -0.67
CA PRO A 190 10.63 16.09 -0.86
C PRO A 190 9.44 15.45 -0.12
N TYR A 191 9.09 15.93 1.09
CA TYR A 191 7.91 15.41 1.78
C TYR A 191 6.61 15.69 1.00
N LEU A 192 6.45 16.89 0.46
CA LEU A 192 5.28 17.27 -0.34
C LEU A 192 5.24 16.53 -1.69
N LEU A 193 6.39 16.30 -2.34
CA LEU A 193 6.46 15.44 -3.53
C LEU A 193 6.02 14.01 -3.22
N GLY A 194 6.45 13.48 -2.07
CA GLY A 194 5.98 12.18 -1.60
C GLY A 194 4.45 12.13 -1.46
N LEU A 195 3.84 13.15 -0.83
CA LEU A 195 2.38 13.26 -0.71
C LEU A 195 1.68 13.36 -2.06
N LEU A 196 2.22 14.17 -2.98
CA LEU A 196 1.65 14.34 -4.31
C LEU A 196 1.67 13.02 -5.10
N TYR A 197 2.81 12.34 -5.11
CA TYR A 197 2.93 11.07 -5.83
C TYR A 197 2.11 9.93 -5.21
N GLU A 198 1.97 9.92 -3.87
CA GLU A 198 1.08 8.98 -3.20
C GLU A 198 -0.37 9.17 -3.63
N GLN A 199 -0.85 10.41 -3.74
CA GLN A 199 -2.20 10.70 -4.25
C GLN A 199 -2.38 10.33 -5.72
N LEU A 200 -1.33 10.47 -6.52
CA LEU A 200 -1.33 10.04 -7.92
C LEU A 200 -1.19 8.51 -8.07
N GLY A 201 -1.06 7.76 -6.98
CA GLY A 201 -0.82 6.31 -6.99
C GLY A 201 0.57 5.93 -7.53
N ARG A 202 1.48 6.89 -7.67
CA ARG A 202 2.88 6.69 -8.06
C ARG A 202 3.70 6.32 -6.84
N LEU A 203 3.40 5.16 -6.26
CA LEU A 203 3.88 4.79 -4.91
C LEU A 203 5.38 4.63 -4.81
N SER A 204 6.04 4.18 -5.89
CA SER A 204 7.50 4.07 -5.92
C SER A 204 8.19 5.44 -5.90
N ASP A 205 7.63 6.42 -6.63
CA ASP A 205 8.13 7.79 -6.57
C ASP A 205 7.89 8.39 -5.20
N ALA A 206 6.71 8.16 -4.63
CA ALA A 206 6.37 8.59 -3.27
C ALA A 206 7.36 8.01 -2.24
N GLU A 207 7.67 6.72 -2.32
CA GLU A 207 8.64 6.04 -1.45
C GLU A 207 10.02 6.70 -1.52
N ASN A 208 10.52 6.96 -2.74
CA ASN A 208 11.81 7.63 -2.94
C ASN A 208 11.85 9.03 -2.32
N TYR A 209 10.79 9.82 -2.48
CA TYR A 209 10.74 11.17 -1.93
C TYR A 209 10.55 11.19 -0.41
N TYR A 210 9.79 10.27 0.16
CA TYR A 210 9.73 10.12 1.61
C TYR A 210 11.05 9.63 2.19
N GLN A 211 11.76 8.74 1.50
CA GLN A 211 13.13 8.35 1.87
C GLN A 211 14.08 9.55 1.89
N MET A 212 13.99 10.44 0.88
CA MET A 212 14.80 11.66 0.84
C MET A 212 14.47 12.60 2.00
N ALA A 213 13.19 12.84 2.26
CA ALA A 213 12.78 13.68 3.39
C ALA A 213 13.25 13.10 4.74
N TRP A 214 13.10 11.79 4.93
CA TRP A 214 13.57 11.08 6.11
C TRP A 214 15.10 11.12 6.27
N ALA A 215 15.84 10.99 5.18
CA ALA A 215 17.31 11.08 5.21
C ALA A 215 17.81 12.49 5.51
N GLN A 216 17.05 13.54 5.16
CA GLN A 216 17.38 14.92 5.51
C GLN A 216 17.14 15.22 7.00
N ASP A 217 16.05 14.71 7.55
CA ASP A 217 15.72 14.86 8.98
C ASP A 217 14.89 13.69 9.51
N GLU A 218 15.54 12.83 10.29
CA GLU A 218 14.87 11.68 10.95
C GLU A 218 13.87 12.11 12.04
N SER A 219 13.76 13.39 12.39
CA SER A 219 12.69 13.88 13.26
C SER A 219 11.37 14.12 12.52
N CYS A 220 11.40 14.16 11.18
CA CYS A 220 10.20 14.21 10.36
C CYS A 220 9.49 12.85 10.36
N TYR A 221 8.85 12.51 11.48
CA TYR A 221 8.22 11.20 11.65
C TYR A 221 7.14 10.90 10.59
N PRO A 222 6.35 11.87 10.05
CA PRO A 222 5.39 11.56 9.00
C PRO A 222 6.04 11.04 7.72
N ALA A 223 7.22 11.56 7.35
CA ALA A 223 8.01 11.04 6.23
C ALA A 223 8.50 9.63 6.52
N GLY A 224 9.09 9.40 7.71
CA GLY A 224 9.54 8.08 8.13
C GLY A 224 8.42 7.04 8.18
N MET A 225 7.26 7.42 8.74
CA MET A 225 6.09 6.55 8.78
C MET A 225 5.61 6.15 7.37
N ARG A 226 5.46 7.13 6.48
CA ARG A 226 5.00 6.87 5.11
C ARG A 226 6.02 6.05 4.32
N PHE A 227 7.31 6.37 4.49
CA PHE A 227 8.38 5.56 3.90
C PHE A 227 8.33 4.11 4.40
N ALA A 228 8.16 3.88 5.72
CA ALA A 228 8.06 2.54 6.27
C ALA A 228 6.83 1.78 5.74
N TYR A 229 5.67 2.44 5.61
CA TYR A 229 4.48 1.81 5.04
C TYR A 229 4.65 1.47 3.55
N LEU A 230 5.24 2.36 2.77
CA LEU A 230 5.49 2.08 1.35
C LEU A 230 6.54 0.97 1.16
N ALA A 231 7.54 0.91 2.03
CA ALA A 231 8.50 -0.18 2.07
C ALA A 231 7.82 -1.54 2.40
N LEU A 232 6.84 -1.57 3.31
CA LEU A 232 6.01 -2.76 3.51
C LEU A 232 5.22 -3.11 2.25
N PHE A 233 4.67 -2.10 1.60
CA PHE A 233 3.92 -2.28 0.36
C PHE A 233 4.78 -2.87 -0.76
N SER A 234 6.04 -2.44 -0.87
CA SER A 234 7.02 -2.98 -1.83
C SER A 234 7.67 -4.29 -1.34
N SER A 235 7.16 -4.90 -0.26
CA SER A 235 7.72 -6.12 0.35
C SER A 235 9.13 -5.96 0.92
N ASN A 236 9.59 -4.73 1.13
CA ASN A 236 10.86 -4.42 1.78
C ASN A 236 10.70 -4.32 3.31
N ILE A 237 10.34 -5.47 3.91
CA ILE A 237 10.01 -5.57 5.34
C ILE A 237 11.18 -5.12 6.23
N GLU A 238 12.42 -5.39 5.81
CA GLU A 238 13.60 -5.05 6.61
C GLU A 238 13.84 -3.54 6.69
N THR A 239 13.61 -2.82 5.59
CA THR A 239 13.68 -1.36 5.58
C THR A 239 12.60 -0.76 6.46
N SER A 240 11.36 -1.24 6.32
CA SER A 240 10.25 -0.79 7.17
C SER A 240 10.53 -1.03 8.65
N TYR A 241 11.04 -2.21 9.01
CA TYR A 241 11.39 -2.55 10.38
C TYR A 241 12.43 -1.59 10.97
N LYS A 242 13.52 -1.33 10.24
CA LYS A 242 14.57 -0.41 10.70
C LYS A 242 14.05 1.00 10.96
N ILE A 243 13.18 1.50 10.08
CA ILE A 243 12.59 2.82 10.24
C ILE A 243 11.62 2.84 11.44
N ALA A 244 10.74 1.85 11.51
CA ALA A 244 9.78 1.73 12.61
C ALA A 244 10.46 1.60 13.98
N GLU A 245 11.56 0.84 14.05
CA GLU A 245 12.36 0.70 15.27
C GLU A 245 13.04 2.01 15.69
N ARG A 246 13.62 2.77 14.74
CA ARG A 246 14.19 4.09 15.00
C ARG A 246 13.11 5.08 15.47
N LEU A 247 11.96 5.10 14.80
CA LEU A 247 10.84 5.93 15.21
C LEU A 247 10.33 5.56 16.60
N TYR A 248 10.21 4.26 16.91
CA TYR A 248 9.76 3.78 18.21
C TYR A 248 10.76 4.11 19.34
N THR A 249 12.05 4.02 19.05
CA THR A 249 13.10 4.43 20.00
C THR A 249 13.01 5.92 20.35
N ARG A 250 12.68 6.75 19.36
CA ARG A 250 12.56 8.20 19.56
C ARG A 250 11.23 8.62 20.20
N TYR A 251 10.14 7.94 19.83
CA TYR A 251 8.77 8.27 20.25
C TYR A 251 8.04 7.04 20.80
N PRO A 252 8.49 6.45 21.91
CA PRO A 252 7.96 5.18 22.43
C PRO A 252 6.49 5.27 22.87
N ASP A 253 6.02 6.46 23.25
CA ASP A 253 4.65 6.70 23.68
C ASP A 253 3.67 6.99 22.53
N ALA A 254 4.19 7.20 21.34
CA ALA A 254 3.36 7.48 20.17
C ALA A 254 2.64 6.21 19.69
N VAL A 255 1.34 6.14 19.95
CA VAL A 255 0.49 4.98 19.61
C VAL A 255 0.62 4.60 18.14
N ILE A 256 0.61 5.58 17.24
CA ILE A 256 0.69 5.33 15.79
C ILE A 256 2.01 4.68 15.37
N ILE A 257 3.13 5.04 16.01
CA ILE A 257 4.45 4.46 15.75
C ILE A 257 4.52 3.05 16.32
N ARG A 258 3.95 2.82 17.49
CA ARG A 258 3.85 1.49 18.11
C ARG A 258 3.08 0.53 17.22
N LEU A 259 1.98 0.99 16.62
CA LEU A 259 1.20 0.18 15.67
C LEU A 259 1.94 -0.06 14.35
N LEU A 260 2.71 0.90 13.84
CA LEU A 260 3.59 0.68 12.70
C LEU A 260 4.61 -0.44 12.99
N LEU A 261 5.27 -0.39 14.15
CA LEU A 261 6.21 -1.44 14.54
C LEU A 261 5.51 -2.80 14.69
N ALA A 262 4.30 -2.82 15.24
CA ALA A 262 3.50 -4.04 15.33
C ALA A 262 3.16 -4.61 13.95
N GLU A 263 2.81 -3.77 12.97
CA GLU A 263 2.59 -4.19 11.58
C GLU A 263 3.86 -4.79 10.95
N THR A 264 5.04 -4.17 11.19
CA THR A 264 6.29 -4.73 10.67
C THR A 264 6.64 -6.07 11.31
N TYR A 265 6.37 -6.26 12.60
CA TYR A 265 6.53 -7.57 13.25
C TYR A 265 5.53 -8.61 12.70
N LEU A 266 4.30 -8.19 12.41
CA LEU A 266 3.29 -9.07 11.80
C LEU A 266 3.77 -9.58 10.43
N ASP A 267 4.30 -8.69 9.59
CA ASP A 267 4.83 -9.05 8.28
C ASP A 267 6.14 -9.88 8.36
N LYS A 268 6.95 -9.66 9.41
CA LYS A 268 8.09 -10.55 9.76
C LYS A 268 7.64 -11.90 10.34
N ARG A 269 6.33 -12.12 10.51
CA ARG A 269 5.73 -13.28 11.18
C ARG A 269 6.16 -13.47 12.64
N ASN A 270 6.59 -12.39 13.29
CA ASN A 270 6.82 -12.38 14.73
C ASN A 270 5.53 -11.98 15.45
N PHE A 271 4.60 -12.93 15.50
CA PHE A 271 3.26 -12.71 16.02
C PHE A 271 3.24 -12.35 17.50
N GLU A 272 4.18 -12.87 18.29
CA GLU A 272 4.28 -12.60 19.73
C GLU A 272 4.56 -11.12 20.00
N LYS A 273 5.59 -10.54 19.36
CA LYS A 273 5.91 -9.12 19.49
C LYS A 273 4.83 -8.20 18.91
N ALA A 274 4.23 -8.60 17.79
CA ALA A 274 3.11 -7.87 17.22
C ALA A 274 1.92 -7.81 18.19
N GLU A 275 1.57 -8.93 18.82
CA GLU A 275 0.48 -9.04 19.78
C GLU A 275 0.75 -8.24 21.07
N GLU A 276 1.99 -8.28 21.56
CA GLU A 276 2.40 -7.48 22.73
C GLU A 276 2.18 -5.99 22.49
N LEU A 277 2.65 -5.47 21.36
CA LEU A 277 2.53 -4.05 21.02
C LEU A 277 1.07 -3.62 20.79
N VAL A 278 0.29 -4.44 20.10
CA VAL A 278 -1.14 -4.15 19.84
C VAL A 278 -1.93 -4.19 21.15
N SER A 279 -1.72 -5.22 21.96
CA SER A 279 -2.41 -5.38 23.26
C SER A 279 -2.09 -4.24 24.22
N ALA A 280 -0.86 -3.73 24.22
CA ALA A 280 -0.48 -2.57 25.02
C ALA A 280 -1.23 -1.29 24.61
N VAL A 281 -1.56 -1.13 23.32
CA VAL A 281 -2.37 -0.01 22.82
C VAL A 281 -3.82 -0.19 23.25
N ILE A 282 -4.41 -1.36 23.04
CA ILE A 282 -5.83 -1.65 23.37
C ILE A 282 -6.07 -1.49 24.87
N LYS A 283 -5.14 -1.89 25.74
CA LYS A 283 -5.24 -1.71 27.19
C LYS A 283 -5.26 -0.24 27.62
N LYS A 284 -4.55 0.63 26.88
CA LYS A 284 -4.47 2.07 27.19
C LYS A 284 -5.66 2.85 26.63
N ASP A 285 -6.15 2.45 25.48
CA ASP A 285 -7.26 3.10 24.78
C ASP A 285 -8.09 2.03 24.04
N ASN A 286 -9.20 1.64 24.65
CA ASN A 286 -10.08 0.61 24.12
C ASN A 286 -10.82 1.06 22.84
N ASP A 287 -10.89 2.37 22.58
CA ASP A 287 -11.62 2.93 21.44
C ASP A 287 -10.71 3.18 20.23
N PHE A 288 -9.42 2.78 20.29
CA PHE A 288 -8.49 3.00 19.19
C PHE A 288 -8.71 1.98 18.06
N GLY A 289 -9.65 2.29 17.17
CA GLY A 289 -10.11 1.41 16.09
C GLY A 289 -8.99 0.80 15.24
N ARG A 290 -7.87 1.50 15.03
CA ARG A 290 -6.73 0.96 14.26
C ARG A 290 -6.04 -0.21 14.97
N ALA A 291 -5.84 -0.12 16.30
CA ALA A 291 -5.26 -1.22 17.07
C ALA A 291 -6.15 -2.45 17.02
N PHE A 292 -7.45 -2.23 17.14
CA PHE A 292 -8.46 -3.26 17.03
C PHE A 292 -8.42 -3.98 15.67
N PHE A 293 -8.39 -3.23 14.57
CA PHE A 293 -8.30 -3.83 13.24
C PHE A 293 -6.97 -4.55 12.99
N LEU A 294 -5.88 -4.09 13.60
CA LEU A 294 -4.60 -4.79 13.55
C LEU A 294 -4.65 -6.10 14.34
N GLN A 295 -5.36 -6.14 15.47
CA GLN A 295 -5.63 -7.38 16.21
C GLN A 295 -6.43 -8.39 15.38
N VAL A 296 -7.47 -7.93 14.68
CA VAL A 296 -8.22 -8.79 13.74
C VAL A 296 -7.29 -9.34 12.66
N ARG A 297 -6.44 -8.49 12.06
CA ARG A 297 -5.46 -8.92 11.06
C ARG A 297 -4.48 -9.95 11.62
N LEU A 298 -4.00 -9.76 12.85
CA LEU A 298 -3.12 -10.70 13.54
C LEU A 298 -3.77 -12.09 13.67
N TYR A 299 -5.03 -12.15 14.08
CA TYR A 299 -5.76 -13.41 14.15
C TYR A 299 -5.96 -14.06 12.79
N VAL A 300 -6.23 -13.29 11.74
CA VAL A 300 -6.33 -13.81 10.37
C VAL A 300 -5.00 -14.43 9.93
N GLU A 301 -3.87 -13.77 10.18
CA GLU A 301 -2.54 -14.28 9.81
C GLU A 301 -2.14 -15.53 10.62
N LYS A 302 -2.54 -15.60 11.88
CA LYS A 302 -2.40 -16.80 12.73
C LYS A 302 -3.38 -17.92 12.32
N LYS A 303 -4.32 -17.65 11.40
CA LYS A 303 -5.43 -18.53 11.01
C LYS A 303 -6.43 -18.81 12.15
N GLU A 304 -6.47 -17.95 13.12
CA GLU A 304 -7.41 -17.96 14.24
C GLU A 304 -8.71 -17.24 13.84
N TYR A 305 -9.33 -17.71 12.75
CA TYR A 305 -10.47 -17.02 12.12
C TYR A 305 -11.68 -16.87 13.04
N LEU A 306 -11.90 -17.81 13.95
CA LEU A 306 -12.99 -17.71 14.93
C LEU A 306 -12.79 -16.51 15.86
N ALA A 307 -11.57 -16.30 16.36
CA ALA A 307 -11.23 -15.16 17.18
C ALA A 307 -11.38 -13.83 16.41
N ALA A 308 -10.88 -13.79 15.16
CA ALA A 308 -11.06 -12.65 14.28
C ALA A 308 -12.54 -12.30 14.06
N ASN A 309 -13.37 -13.32 13.82
CA ASN A 309 -14.80 -13.16 13.63
C ASN A 309 -15.50 -12.65 14.89
N THR A 310 -15.22 -13.27 16.05
CA THR A 310 -15.80 -12.86 17.34
C THR A 310 -15.47 -11.40 17.65
N LEU A 311 -14.23 -11.01 17.41
CA LEU A 311 -13.78 -9.64 17.63
C LEU A 311 -14.51 -8.65 16.73
N LEU A 312 -14.69 -8.97 15.44
CA LEU A 312 -15.50 -8.15 14.54
C LEU A 312 -16.98 -8.07 14.95
N ASP A 313 -17.55 -9.18 15.48
CA ASP A 313 -18.93 -9.18 15.96
C ASP A 313 -19.11 -8.31 17.21
N GLU A 314 -18.13 -8.31 18.11
CA GLU A 314 -18.10 -7.42 19.29
C GLU A 314 -17.98 -5.95 18.87
N PHE A 315 -17.11 -5.64 17.93
CA PHE A 315 -16.97 -4.29 17.40
C PHE A 315 -18.27 -3.78 16.76
N ALA A 316 -18.95 -4.63 16.01
CA ALA A 316 -20.21 -4.26 15.37
C ALA A 316 -21.33 -3.95 16.38
N LYS A 317 -21.30 -4.55 17.57
CA LYS A 317 -22.28 -4.27 18.65
C LYS A 317 -22.03 -2.92 19.33
N GLN A 318 -20.80 -2.48 19.43
CA GLN A 318 -20.39 -1.30 20.18
C GLN A 318 -20.25 -0.06 19.31
N ASN A 319 -19.91 -0.20 18.05
CA ASN A 319 -19.54 0.89 17.16
C ASN A 319 -20.41 0.93 15.90
N LYS A 320 -20.47 2.10 15.27
CA LYS A 320 -21.02 2.22 13.93
C LYS A 320 -20.16 1.43 12.95
N VAL A 321 -20.79 0.59 12.16
CA VAL A 321 -20.15 -0.15 11.08
C VAL A 321 -19.57 0.85 10.07
N ASP A 322 -18.25 0.98 10.08
CA ASP A 322 -17.50 1.88 9.22
C ASP A 322 -16.91 1.15 8.00
N LYS A 323 -16.19 1.89 7.18
CA LYS A 323 -15.50 1.39 6.00
C LYS A 323 -14.51 0.26 6.34
N ALA A 324 -13.66 0.47 7.34
CA ALA A 324 -12.61 -0.48 7.72
C ALA A 324 -13.21 -1.81 8.20
N TYR A 325 -14.27 -1.74 9.00
CA TYR A 325 -15.01 -2.92 9.42
C TYR A 325 -15.56 -3.72 8.23
N LEU A 326 -16.24 -3.04 7.28
CA LEU A 326 -16.85 -3.71 6.13
C LEU A 326 -15.82 -4.43 5.27
N LEU A 327 -14.67 -3.80 5.03
CA LEU A 327 -13.58 -4.37 4.25
C LEU A 327 -12.94 -5.57 4.95
N LEU A 328 -12.66 -5.48 6.25
CA LEU A 328 -12.11 -6.61 7.03
C LEU A 328 -13.10 -7.76 7.17
N ARG A 329 -14.37 -7.43 7.43
CA ARG A 329 -15.41 -8.44 7.53
C ARG A 329 -15.54 -9.24 6.24
N SER A 330 -15.59 -8.57 5.09
CA SER A 330 -15.64 -9.24 3.80
C SER A 330 -14.43 -10.16 3.59
N ARG A 331 -13.25 -9.71 4.00
CA ARG A 331 -12.02 -10.49 3.91
C ARG A 331 -12.07 -11.75 4.78
N VAL A 332 -12.45 -11.63 6.05
CA VAL A 332 -12.57 -12.78 6.96
C VAL A 332 -13.57 -13.79 6.42
N LEU A 333 -14.71 -13.34 5.92
CA LEU A 333 -15.73 -14.21 5.34
C LEU A 333 -15.22 -14.96 4.10
N LEU A 334 -14.43 -14.33 3.24
CA LEU A 334 -13.83 -14.96 2.06
C LEU A 334 -12.74 -15.96 2.42
N GLU A 335 -11.84 -15.61 3.33
CA GLU A 335 -10.68 -16.45 3.67
C GLU A 335 -11.08 -17.65 4.54
N TRP A 336 -11.92 -17.45 5.53
CA TRP A 336 -12.32 -18.47 6.50
C TRP A 336 -13.44 -19.35 6.01
N SER A 337 -14.63 -18.77 5.90
CA SER A 337 -15.85 -19.56 5.65
C SER A 337 -16.14 -19.77 4.17
N LYS A 338 -15.37 -19.12 3.29
CA LYS A 338 -15.67 -19.07 1.84
C LYS A 338 -17.09 -18.56 1.55
N ASN A 339 -17.64 -17.77 2.48
CA ASN A 339 -18.97 -17.20 2.37
C ASN A 339 -18.97 -16.01 1.44
N ILE A 340 -19.08 -16.30 0.14
CA ILE A 340 -19.07 -15.29 -0.92
C ILE A 340 -20.27 -14.35 -0.81
N VAL A 341 -21.42 -14.87 -0.35
CA VAL A 341 -22.67 -14.11 -0.27
C VAL A 341 -22.55 -12.98 0.74
N ASP A 342 -22.18 -13.29 1.99
CA ASP A 342 -22.07 -12.30 3.05
C ASP A 342 -20.89 -11.35 2.80
N ALA A 343 -19.78 -11.86 2.24
CA ALA A 343 -18.66 -11.02 1.84
C ALA A 343 -19.08 -10.00 0.77
N LYS A 344 -19.88 -10.42 -0.19
CA LYS A 344 -20.46 -9.55 -1.22
C LYS A 344 -21.35 -8.48 -0.59
N GLN A 345 -22.24 -8.84 0.34
CA GLN A 345 -23.12 -7.88 1.02
C GLN A 345 -22.31 -6.79 1.77
N CYS A 346 -21.23 -7.18 2.44
CA CYS A 346 -20.33 -6.21 3.09
C CYS A 346 -19.75 -5.22 2.07
N LEU A 347 -19.31 -5.70 0.90
CA LEU A 347 -18.74 -4.86 -0.14
C LEU A 347 -19.81 -4.02 -0.86
N GLU A 348 -21.00 -4.54 -1.08
CA GLU A 348 -22.14 -3.77 -1.63
C GLU A 348 -22.51 -2.60 -0.72
N LYS A 349 -22.53 -2.85 0.61
CA LYS A 349 -22.74 -1.78 1.59
C LYS A 349 -21.59 -0.79 1.61
N ALA A 350 -20.33 -1.26 1.52
CA ALA A 350 -19.17 -0.38 1.46
C ALA A 350 -19.18 0.50 0.21
N ASP A 351 -19.45 -0.06 -0.97
CA ASP A 351 -19.56 0.69 -2.24
C ASP A 351 -20.72 1.71 -2.20
N SER A 352 -21.84 1.36 -1.58
CA SER A 352 -22.99 2.26 -1.44
C SER A 352 -22.71 3.45 -0.52
N LEU A 353 -21.97 3.23 0.59
CA LEU A 353 -21.65 4.27 1.57
C LEU A 353 -20.42 5.11 1.17
N TYR A 354 -19.49 4.51 0.45
CA TYR A 354 -18.19 5.11 0.11
C TYR A 354 -17.82 4.91 -1.37
N PRO A 355 -18.69 5.30 -2.33
CA PRO A 355 -18.55 4.93 -3.74
C PRO A 355 -17.34 5.55 -4.44
N GLN A 356 -16.76 6.59 -3.85
CA GLN A 356 -15.57 7.27 -4.37
C GLN A 356 -14.28 6.90 -3.61
N SER A 357 -14.34 5.99 -2.65
CA SER A 357 -13.19 5.61 -1.84
C SER A 357 -12.32 4.60 -2.58
N PRO A 358 -11.04 4.93 -2.92
CA PRO A 358 -10.20 4.06 -3.73
C PRO A 358 -9.97 2.66 -3.14
N ASP A 359 -9.92 2.56 -1.80
CA ASP A 359 -9.78 1.29 -1.09
C ASP A 359 -11.01 0.39 -1.22
N VAL A 360 -12.22 0.99 -1.15
CA VAL A 360 -13.47 0.27 -1.37
C VAL A 360 -13.57 -0.21 -2.81
N ILE A 361 -13.32 0.70 -3.76
CA ILE A 361 -13.36 0.38 -5.20
C ILE A 361 -12.39 -0.76 -5.51
N LEU A 362 -11.16 -0.70 -4.97
CA LEU A 362 -10.15 -1.72 -5.20
C LEU A 362 -10.50 -3.05 -4.52
N ALA A 363 -11.09 -3.02 -3.32
CA ALA A 363 -11.57 -4.23 -2.64
C ALA A 363 -12.70 -4.90 -3.44
N CYS A 364 -13.64 -4.12 -3.96
CA CYS A 364 -14.70 -4.62 -4.85
C CYS A 364 -14.14 -5.18 -6.15
N ALA A 365 -13.18 -4.50 -6.78
CA ALA A 365 -12.52 -4.97 -7.99
C ALA A 365 -11.81 -6.32 -7.76
N ASN A 366 -11.06 -6.46 -6.67
CA ASN A 366 -10.39 -7.72 -6.31
C ASN A 366 -11.40 -8.84 -6.04
N PHE A 367 -12.47 -8.56 -5.29
CA PHE A 367 -13.54 -9.53 -5.06
C PHE A 367 -14.15 -10.02 -6.37
N CYS A 368 -14.51 -9.10 -7.27
CA CYS A 368 -15.07 -9.45 -8.58
C CYS A 368 -14.08 -10.28 -9.41
N PHE A 369 -12.80 -9.92 -9.38
CA PHE A 369 -11.75 -10.65 -10.07
C PHE A 369 -11.59 -12.09 -9.54
N GLU A 370 -11.57 -12.27 -8.22
CA GLU A 370 -11.35 -13.56 -7.58
C GLU A 370 -12.57 -14.50 -7.67
N THR A 371 -13.77 -13.94 -7.46
CA THR A 371 -15.01 -14.73 -7.36
C THR A 371 -15.80 -14.78 -8.65
N LYS A 372 -15.46 -13.96 -9.64
CA LYS A 372 -16.22 -13.75 -10.89
C LYS A 372 -17.67 -13.30 -10.65
N ASN A 373 -17.94 -12.75 -9.46
CA ASN A 373 -19.22 -12.13 -9.12
C ASN A 373 -19.17 -10.62 -9.37
N THR A 374 -20.33 -9.98 -9.32
CA THR A 374 -20.49 -8.53 -9.38
C THR A 374 -20.81 -7.98 -7.99
N VAL A 375 -20.47 -6.72 -7.75
CA VAL A 375 -20.84 -5.93 -6.57
C VAL A 375 -21.67 -4.74 -7.05
N ASN A 376 -22.90 -4.58 -6.57
CA ASN A 376 -23.85 -3.56 -7.05
C ASN A 376 -23.98 -3.53 -8.59
N GLY A 377 -23.98 -4.70 -9.23
CA GLY A 377 -24.06 -4.83 -10.69
C GLY A 377 -22.79 -4.50 -11.46
N LYS A 378 -21.73 -4.03 -10.80
CA LYS A 378 -20.43 -3.70 -11.39
C LYS A 378 -19.49 -4.91 -11.37
N ASN A 379 -18.71 -5.09 -12.42
CA ASN A 379 -17.66 -6.10 -12.53
C ASN A 379 -16.26 -5.52 -12.25
N THR A 380 -15.22 -6.32 -12.39
CA THR A 380 -13.83 -5.92 -12.17
C THR A 380 -13.44 -4.69 -13.00
N ASN A 381 -13.79 -4.68 -14.30
CA ASN A 381 -13.40 -3.61 -15.21
C ASN A 381 -14.11 -2.29 -14.87
N ASP A 382 -15.40 -2.33 -14.49
CA ASP A 382 -16.15 -1.13 -14.10
C ASP A 382 -15.51 -0.42 -12.91
N PHE A 383 -15.06 -1.18 -11.91
CA PHE A 383 -14.34 -0.64 -10.75
C PHE A 383 -12.96 -0.11 -11.13
N ILE A 384 -12.21 -0.84 -11.96
CA ILE A 384 -10.88 -0.41 -12.39
C ILE A 384 -10.97 0.87 -13.23
N GLU A 385 -11.94 0.98 -14.14
CA GLU A 385 -12.17 2.20 -14.91
C GLU A 385 -12.46 3.40 -14.00
N THR A 386 -13.23 3.19 -12.94
CA THR A 386 -13.52 4.23 -11.96
C THR A 386 -12.23 4.70 -11.26
N LEU A 387 -11.36 3.76 -10.85
CA LEU A 387 -10.06 4.10 -10.26
C LEU A 387 -9.15 4.84 -11.24
N LEU A 388 -9.11 4.41 -12.49
CA LEU A 388 -8.25 5.03 -13.51
C LEU A 388 -8.77 6.39 -13.97
N LYS A 389 -10.10 6.64 -13.91
CA LYS A 389 -10.66 7.97 -14.11
C LYS A 389 -10.26 8.94 -12.99
N GLN A 390 -10.19 8.45 -11.75
CA GLN A 390 -9.71 9.25 -10.62
C GLN A 390 -8.20 9.47 -10.68
N ASN A 391 -7.46 8.45 -11.08
CA ASN A 391 -6.02 8.44 -11.16
C ASN A 391 -5.54 7.49 -12.27
N PRO A 392 -5.22 8.03 -13.48
CA PRO A 392 -4.80 7.23 -14.65
C PRO A 392 -3.53 6.40 -14.43
N ARG A 393 -2.72 6.77 -13.44
CA ARG A 393 -1.47 6.08 -13.09
C ARG A 393 -1.56 5.24 -11.81
N ASN A 394 -2.76 4.88 -11.41
CA ASN A 394 -2.96 4.05 -10.22
C ASN A 394 -2.35 2.65 -10.42
N ILE A 395 -1.20 2.42 -9.81
CA ILE A 395 -0.41 1.18 -9.95
C ILE A 395 -1.21 -0.06 -9.54
N LEU A 396 -2.05 0.04 -8.51
CA LEU A 396 -2.85 -1.08 -8.02
C LEU A 396 -3.93 -1.48 -9.02
N ALA A 397 -4.58 -0.50 -9.63
CA ALA A 397 -5.56 -0.71 -10.69
C ALA A 397 -4.89 -1.31 -11.94
N ILE A 398 -3.73 -0.78 -12.34
CA ILE A 398 -2.97 -1.31 -13.49
C ILE A 398 -2.51 -2.74 -13.23
N ARG A 399 -2.00 -3.07 -12.03
CA ARG A 399 -1.64 -4.45 -11.65
C ARG A 399 -2.82 -5.41 -11.76
N LEU A 400 -4.00 -4.99 -11.32
CA LEU A 400 -5.20 -5.83 -11.41
C LEU A 400 -5.62 -6.05 -12.85
N LEU A 401 -5.52 -5.02 -13.72
CA LEU A 401 -5.73 -5.18 -15.16
C LEU A 401 -4.75 -6.16 -15.80
N VAL A 402 -3.45 -6.07 -15.47
CA VAL A 402 -2.47 -7.03 -15.98
C VAL A 402 -2.84 -8.46 -15.57
N LYS A 403 -3.28 -8.67 -14.33
CA LYS A 403 -3.73 -9.99 -13.86
C LYS A 403 -4.96 -10.49 -14.61
N GLU A 404 -5.90 -9.60 -14.89
CA GLU A 404 -7.10 -9.94 -15.66
C GLU A 404 -6.77 -10.24 -17.12
N ASP A 405 -5.93 -9.43 -17.75
CA ASP A 405 -5.45 -9.67 -19.11
C ASP A 405 -4.69 -10.99 -19.25
N ILE A 406 -3.86 -11.34 -18.26
CA ILE A 406 -3.20 -12.66 -18.20
C ILE A 406 -4.23 -13.79 -18.10
N ALA A 407 -5.25 -13.62 -17.25
CA ALA A 407 -6.30 -14.62 -17.06
C ALA A 407 -7.12 -14.84 -18.33
N GLU A 408 -7.37 -13.77 -19.07
CA GLU A 408 -8.11 -13.79 -20.34
C GLU A 408 -7.20 -13.99 -21.57
N LYS A 409 -5.89 -14.18 -21.36
CA LYS A 409 -4.87 -14.35 -22.42
C LYS A 409 -4.79 -13.17 -23.39
N ARG A 410 -5.13 -11.97 -22.96
CA ARG A 410 -4.97 -10.73 -23.75
C ARG A 410 -3.54 -10.22 -23.65
N TRP A 411 -2.61 -10.99 -24.19
CA TRP A 411 -1.17 -10.79 -23.99
C TRP A 411 -0.65 -9.42 -24.42
N GLY A 412 -1.17 -8.85 -25.52
CA GLY A 412 -0.77 -7.52 -26.01
C GLY A 412 -1.08 -6.43 -24.98
N ASN A 413 -2.32 -6.38 -24.48
CA ASN A 413 -2.74 -5.41 -23.46
C ASN A 413 -1.98 -5.63 -22.14
N ALA A 414 -1.79 -6.90 -21.75
CA ALA A 414 -1.01 -7.26 -20.58
C ALA A 414 0.44 -6.77 -20.69
N PHE A 415 1.05 -6.87 -21.89
CA PHE A 415 2.43 -6.48 -22.10
C PHE A 415 2.65 -4.98 -21.93
N GLU A 416 1.87 -4.14 -22.60
CA GLU A 416 1.98 -2.68 -22.48
C GLU A 416 1.89 -2.21 -21.03
N ARG A 417 0.91 -2.74 -20.30
CA ARG A 417 0.69 -2.39 -18.89
C ARG A 417 1.77 -2.92 -17.96
N ALA A 418 2.17 -4.19 -18.15
CA ALA A 418 3.24 -4.79 -17.35
C ALA A 418 4.60 -4.13 -17.61
N GLN A 419 4.88 -3.73 -18.86
CA GLN A 419 6.07 -2.99 -19.22
C GLN A 419 6.07 -1.60 -18.57
N TYR A 420 4.91 -0.92 -18.52
CA TYR A 420 4.78 0.34 -17.79
C TYR A 420 5.12 0.17 -16.32
N LEU A 421 4.59 -0.87 -15.64
CA LEU A 421 4.91 -1.16 -14.24
C LEU A 421 6.40 -1.48 -14.06
N TYR A 422 6.97 -2.27 -14.95
CA TYR A 422 8.38 -2.68 -14.90
C TYR A 422 9.35 -1.51 -15.08
N ASN A 423 9.03 -0.55 -15.95
CA ASN A 423 9.89 0.60 -16.25
C ASN A 423 9.81 1.73 -15.21
N ASN A 424 8.80 1.71 -14.33
CA ASN A 424 8.56 2.78 -13.34
C ASN A 424 8.91 2.34 -11.91
N ASN A 425 10.14 1.92 -11.67
CA ASN A 425 10.66 1.46 -10.37
C ASN A 425 9.86 0.24 -9.84
N PRO A 426 10.03 -0.93 -10.48
CA PRO A 426 9.17 -2.08 -10.24
C PRO A 426 9.34 -2.68 -8.85
N SER A 427 8.21 -2.99 -8.21
CA SER A 427 8.20 -3.91 -7.09
C SER A 427 8.49 -5.35 -7.57
N GLU A 428 8.82 -6.24 -6.64
CA GLU A 428 9.00 -7.67 -6.95
C GLU A 428 7.78 -8.24 -7.69
N GLN A 429 6.57 -7.84 -7.30
CA GLN A 429 5.33 -8.26 -7.96
C GLN A 429 5.25 -7.79 -9.42
N ASP A 430 5.72 -6.59 -9.73
CA ASP A 430 5.71 -6.05 -11.10
C ASP A 430 6.70 -6.80 -11.99
N ILE A 431 7.87 -7.14 -11.44
CA ILE A 431 8.87 -7.98 -12.11
C ILE A 431 8.26 -9.36 -12.45
N VAL A 432 7.57 -9.96 -11.49
CA VAL A 432 6.91 -11.26 -11.69
C VAL A 432 5.82 -11.18 -12.75
N LEU A 433 4.99 -10.13 -12.73
CA LEU A 433 3.94 -9.93 -13.74
C LEU A 433 4.54 -9.75 -15.13
N TYR A 434 5.56 -8.89 -15.28
CA TYR A 434 6.21 -8.64 -16.56
C TYR A 434 6.85 -9.90 -17.14
N ALA A 435 7.64 -10.63 -16.34
CA ALA A 435 8.26 -11.87 -16.79
C ALA A 435 7.22 -12.94 -17.19
N ARG A 436 6.09 -13.03 -16.48
CA ARG A 436 4.99 -13.94 -16.84
C ARG A 436 4.32 -13.56 -18.15
N VAL A 437 4.11 -12.27 -18.39
CA VAL A 437 3.53 -11.79 -19.64
C VAL A 437 4.48 -12.10 -20.80
N CYS A 438 5.78 -11.81 -20.66
CA CYS A 438 6.80 -12.16 -21.67
C CYS A 438 6.79 -13.67 -21.95
N ALA A 439 6.74 -14.51 -20.92
CA ALA A 439 6.64 -15.96 -21.08
C ALA A 439 5.33 -16.39 -21.78
N GLY A 440 4.20 -15.74 -21.47
CA GLY A 440 2.91 -15.97 -22.12
C GLY A 440 2.89 -15.62 -23.60
N MET A 441 3.69 -14.64 -24.01
CA MET A 441 3.93 -14.26 -25.41
C MET A 441 4.98 -15.15 -26.11
N ASN A 442 5.51 -16.16 -25.43
CA ASN A 442 6.66 -16.99 -25.86
C ASN A 442 7.98 -16.19 -26.04
N ASN A 443 8.08 -14.99 -25.49
CA ASN A 443 9.34 -14.23 -25.43
C ASN A 443 10.16 -14.73 -24.22
N TRP A 444 10.72 -15.93 -24.38
CA TRP A 444 11.49 -16.61 -23.32
C TRP A 444 12.81 -15.92 -23.00
N GLU A 445 13.38 -15.18 -23.95
CA GLU A 445 14.63 -14.44 -23.76
C GLU A 445 14.41 -13.31 -22.75
N GLU A 446 13.43 -12.46 -22.99
CA GLU A 446 13.10 -11.34 -22.09
C GLU A 446 12.60 -11.81 -20.73
N ALA A 447 11.77 -12.85 -20.71
CA ALA A 447 11.34 -13.48 -19.46
C ALA A 447 12.52 -14.01 -18.65
N MET A 448 13.51 -14.61 -19.33
CA MET A 448 14.73 -15.14 -18.70
C MET A 448 15.59 -14.02 -18.13
N ASN A 449 15.86 -12.98 -18.92
CA ASN A 449 16.68 -11.83 -18.49
C ASN A 449 16.07 -11.18 -17.25
N THR A 450 14.75 -10.96 -17.27
CA THR A 450 14.01 -10.36 -16.14
C THR A 450 14.04 -11.25 -14.89
N ALA A 451 13.71 -12.53 -15.02
CA ALA A 451 13.67 -13.44 -13.88
C ALA A 451 15.08 -13.72 -13.31
N GLN A 452 16.09 -13.84 -14.17
CA GLN A 452 17.49 -14.02 -13.76
C GLN A 452 18.03 -12.78 -13.05
N ALA A 453 17.77 -11.59 -13.58
CA ALA A 453 18.18 -10.33 -12.94
C ALA A 453 17.58 -10.21 -11.53
N ALA A 454 16.28 -10.48 -11.37
CA ALA A 454 15.62 -10.47 -10.07
C ALA A 454 16.18 -11.53 -9.10
N TYR A 455 16.44 -12.75 -9.60
CA TYR A 455 17.04 -13.81 -8.81
C TYR A 455 18.48 -13.46 -8.35
N MET A 456 19.29 -12.83 -9.20
CA MET A 456 20.66 -12.44 -8.90
C MET A 456 20.76 -11.17 -8.07
N ALA A 457 19.84 -10.21 -8.22
CA ALA A 457 19.81 -9.00 -7.39
C ALA A 457 19.66 -9.31 -5.88
N ALA A 458 19.05 -10.45 -5.56
CA ALA A 458 18.95 -10.97 -4.21
C ALA A 458 20.23 -11.70 -3.72
N ALA A 459 21.36 -11.63 -4.45
CA ALA A 459 22.56 -12.43 -4.17
C ALA A 459 23.18 -12.21 -2.77
N GLN A 460 22.91 -11.09 -2.11
CA GLN A 460 23.30 -10.84 -0.69
C GLN A 460 22.25 -11.33 0.33
N LYS A 461 21.04 -11.65 -0.13
CA LYS A 461 19.94 -12.21 0.66
C LYS A 461 19.31 -13.34 -0.15
N ARG A 462 18.80 -14.38 0.53
CA ARG A 462 18.02 -15.41 -0.16
C ARG A 462 16.90 -14.76 -0.98
N PRO A 463 16.74 -15.10 -2.28
CA PRO A 463 15.60 -14.64 -3.07
C PRO A 463 14.28 -15.05 -2.42
N SER A 464 13.23 -14.27 -2.65
CA SER A 464 11.89 -14.64 -2.18
C SER A 464 11.43 -15.94 -2.83
N ASP A 465 10.55 -16.65 -2.14
CA ASP A 465 9.97 -17.90 -2.67
C ASP A 465 9.24 -17.65 -4.02
N GLU A 466 8.68 -16.45 -4.23
CA GLU A 466 8.02 -16.06 -5.47
C GLU A 466 9.00 -15.86 -6.63
N ILE A 467 10.13 -15.21 -6.39
CA ILE A 467 11.20 -15.05 -7.40
C ILE A 467 11.84 -16.40 -7.74
N ILE A 468 12.06 -17.27 -6.76
CA ILE A 468 12.56 -18.62 -7.03
C ILE A 468 11.58 -19.40 -7.90
N ALA A 469 10.28 -19.38 -7.56
CA ALA A 469 9.24 -20.05 -8.33
C ALA A 469 9.13 -19.50 -9.77
N LEU A 470 9.19 -18.18 -9.94
CA LEU A 470 9.23 -17.54 -11.25
C LEU A 470 10.43 -18.01 -12.07
N TYR A 471 11.62 -17.98 -11.47
CA TYR A 471 12.86 -18.36 -12.17
C TYR A 471 12.82 -19.84 -12.60
N LEU A 472 12.33 -20.75 -11.76
CA LEU A 472 12.09 -22.14 -12.12
C LEU A 472 11.12 -22.29 -13.30
N GLN A 473 10.01 -21.55 -13.28
CA GLN A 473 9.02 -21.55 -14.35
C GLN A 473 9.64 -21.12 -15.69
N VAL A 474 10.38 -20.03 -15.69
CA VAL A 474 11.00 -19.48 -16.89
C VAL A 474 12.14 -20.39 -17.41
N LEU A 475 12.97 -20.93 -16.50
CA LEU A 475 14.01 -21.90 -16.86
C LEU A 475 13.42 -23.15 -17.53
N TYR A 476 12.32 -23.67 -17.00
CA TYR A 476 11.65 -24.81 -17.58
C TYR A 476 11.07 -24.51 -18.96
N GLY A 477 10.37 -23.37 -19.12
CA GLY A 477 9.81 -22.93 -20.39
C GLY A 477 10.86 -22.64 -21.46
N ALA A 478 11.98 -22.03 -21.07
CA ALA A 478 13.14 -21.76 -21.93
C ALA A 478 14.01 -23.02 -22.16
N LYS A 479 13.63 -24.17 -21.63
CA LYS A 479 14.35 -25.47 -21.74
C LYS A 479 15.78 -25.44 -21.19
N LYS A 480 16.07 -24.58 -20.20
CA LYS A 480 17.38 -24.49 -19.54
C LYS A 480 17.48 -25.49 -18.38
N TYR A 481 17.35 -26.78 -18.69
CA TYR A 481 17.22 -27.85 -17.70
C TYR A 481 18.45 -28.04 -16.79
N GLY A 482 19.66 -27.71 -17.28
CA GLY A 482 20.89 -27.76 -16.48
C GLY A 482 20.83 -26.76 -15.32
N THR A 483 20.56 -25.50 -15.64
CA THR A 483 20.40 -24.44 -14.63
C THR A 483 19.21 -24.70 -13.71
N LEU A 484 18.11 -25.22 -14.26
CA LEU A 484 16.94 -25.59 -13.49
C LEU A 484 17.28 -26.60 -12.37
N ARG A 485 18.03 -27.67 -12.70
CA ARG A 485 18.50 -28.64 -11.70
C ARG A 485 19.38 -28.01 -10.63
N GLN A 486 20.27 -27.08 -11.01
CA GLN A 486 21.13 -26.38 -10.05
C GLN A 486 20.32 -25.52 -9.08
N VAL A 487 19.30 -24.80 -9.55
CA VAL A 487 18.42 -23.98 -8.72
C VAL A 487 17.59 -24.86 -7.78
N ILE A 488 17.04 -25.97 -8.28
CA ILE A 488 16.32 -26.96 -7.45
C ILE A 488 17.20 -27.44 -6.30
N ASN A 489 18.40 -27.96 -6.61
CA ASN A 489 19.30 -28.51 -5.62
C ASN A 489 19.74 -27.48 -4.57
N ARG A 490 19.91 -26.21 -4.98
CA ARG A 490 20.30 -25.11 -4.08
C ARG A 490 19.25 -24.81 -3.03
N HIS A 491 17.96 -24.89 -3.39
CA HIS A 491 16.88 -24.41 -2.52
C HIS A 491 16.04 -25.52 -1.88
N LEU A 492 16.21 -26.78 -2.30
CA LEU A 492 15.33 -27.88 -1.86
C LEU A 492 15.41 -28.16 -0.36
N SER A 493 16.61 -28.03 0.25
CA SER A 493 16.83 -28.30 1.68
C SER A 493 16.14 -27.27 2.58
N ASP A 494 16.15 -26.01 2.16
CA ASP A 494 15.71 -24.87 2.99
C ASP A 494 14.31 -24.34 2.61
N ALA A 495 13.69 -25.00 1.63
CA ALA A 495 12.38 -24.58 1.13
C ALA A 495 11.26 -24.88 2.13
N ARG A 496 10.37 -23.90 2.34
CA ARG A 496 9.10 -24.10 3.04
C ARG A 496 8.14 -24.95 2.19
N SER A 497 7.11 -25.49 2.82
CA SER A 497 6.18 -26.44 2.21
C SER A 497 5.69 -26.09 0.80
N ALA A 498 5.26 -24.86 0.57
CA ALA A 498 4.77 -24.42 -0.75
C ALA A 498 5.88 -24.38 -1.81
N LEU A 499 7.02 -23.73 -1.51
CA LEU A 499 8.16 -23.71 -2.44
C LEU A 499 8.74 -25.10 -2.63
N LYS A 500 8.82 -25.90 -1.57
CA LYS A 500 9.30 -27.29 -1.65
C LYS A 500 8.45 -28.11 -2.62
N SER A 501 7.13 -27.96 -2.57
CA SER A 501 6.22 -28.60 -3.54
C SER A 501 6.55 -28.18 -4.99
N ILE A 502 6.77 -26.89 -5.24
CA ILE A 502 7.12 -26.36 -6.57
C ILE A 502 8.47 -26.93 -7.06
N LEU A 503 9.48 -26.96 -6.20
CA LEU A 503 10.79 -27.52 -6.52
C LEU A 503 10.70 -29.01 -6.90
N ILE A 504 9.98 -29.80 -6.11
CA ILE A 504 9.77 -31.22 -6.39
C ILE A 504 8.92 -31.42 -7.66
N TYR A 505 7.94 -30.55 -7.92
CA TYR A 505 7.17 -30.58 -9.17
C TYR A 505 8.07 -30.42 -10.40
N TYR A 506 9.01 -29.45 -10.37
CA TYR A 506 9.94 -29.28 -11.48
C TYR A 506 10.96 -30.43 -11.56
N GLN A 507 11.35 -31.01 -10.43
CA GLN A 507 12.15 -32.25 -10.41
C GLN A 507 11.39 -33.39 -11.09
N ALA A 508 10.10 -33.57 -10.77
CA ALA A 508 9.22 -34.55 -11.42
C ALA A 508 9.08 -34.32 -12.94
N SER A 509 9.08 -33.05 -13.35
CA SER A 509 9.01 -32.68 -14.77
C SER A 509 10.29 -33.02 -15.55
N LEU A 510 11.40 -33.27 -14.84
CA LEU A 510 12.70 -33.68 -15.40
C LEU A 510 13.02 -35.16 -15.16
N ALA A 511 12.09 -35.92 -14.58
CA ALA A 511 12.27 -37.33 -14.28
C ALA A 511 12.44 -38.18 -15.56
N PRO A 512 13.37 -39.15 -15.57
CA PRO A 512 13.64 -39.98 -16.73
C PRO A 512 12.56 -41.05 -16.98
N SER A 513 11.78 -41.40 -15.97
CA SER A 513 10.72 -42.42 -16.10
C SER A 513 9.37 -41.92 -15.59
N ASP A 514 8.27 -42.48 -16.14
CA ASP A 514 6.91 -42.17 -15.70
C ASP A 514 6.65 -42.61 -14.25
N GLU A 515 7.33 -43.66 -13.75
CA GLU A 515 7.23 -44.13 -12.36
C GLU A 515 7.89 -43.16 -11.37
N GLU A 516 9.10 -42.70 -11.69
CA GLU A 516 9.80 -41.70 -10.89
C GLU A 516 9.04 -40.38 -10.88
N LYS A 517 8.51 -39.95 -12.04
CA LYS A 517 7.64 -38.78 -12.15
C LYS A 517 6.44 -38.87 -11.20
N LEU A 518 5.74 -39.99 -11.18
CA LEU A 518 4.58 -40.19 -10.29
C LEU A 518 5.00 -40.12 -8.80
N THR A 519 6.10 -40.77 -8.46
CA THR A 519 6.64 -40.77 -7.10
C THR A 519 6.97 -39.37 -6.63
N LEU A 520 7.65 -38.57 -7.45
CA LEU A 520 7.97 -37.17 -7.16
C LEU A 520 6.70 -36.29 -7.10
N LEU A 521 5.72 -36.47 -8.00
CA LEU A 521 4.46 -35.72 -7.92
C LEU A 521 3.71 -36.01 -6.61
N ARG A 522 3.68 -37.24 -6.15
CA ARG A 522 3.08 -37.59 -4.85
C ARG A 522 3.85 -36.96 -3.69
N SER A 523 5.19 -36.97 -3.73
CA SER A 523 6.03 -36.27 -2.75
C SER A 523 5.81 -34.75 -2.75
N SER A 524 5.65 -34.15 -3.92
CA SER A 524 5.28 -32.75 -4.07
C SER A 524 3.92 -32.44 -3.40
N LEU A 525 2.91 -33.30 -3.63
CA LEU A 525 1.60 -33.13 -3.02
C LEU A 525 1.61 -33.33 -1.49
N LEU A 526 2.48 -34.21 -0.97
CA LEU A 526 2.69 -34.35 0.48
C LEU A 526 3.29 -33.06 1.09
N SER A 527 4.14 -32.36 0.35
CA SER A 527 4.72 -31.09 0.80
C SER A 527 3.70 -29.95 0.82
N ASP A 528 2.81 -29.90 -0.18
CA ASP A 528 1.68 -28.97 -0.25
C ASP A 528 0.44 -29.64 -0.87
N PRO A 529 -0.51 -30.13 -0.05
CA PRO A 529 -1.73 -30.79 -0.52
C PRO A 529 -2.64 -29.93 -1.38
N ARG A 530 -2.42 -28.60 -1.40
CA ARG A 530 -3.21 -27.65 -2.19
C ARG A 530 -2.44 -27.10 -3.40
N SER A 531 -1.34 -27.73 -3.80
CA SER A 531 -0.55 -27.34 -4.97
C SER A 531 -1.34 -27.61 -6.25
N SER A 532 -1.91 -26.56 -6.85
CA SER A 532 -2.66 -26.65 -8.11
C SER A 532 -1.80 -27.19 -9.27
N LEU A 533 -0.51 -26.84 -9.29
CA LEU A 533 0.47 -27.36 -10.25
C LEU A 533 0.58 -28.88 -10.16
N THR A 534 0.77 -29.38 -8.94
CA THR A 534 0.96 -30.81 -8.68
C THR A 534 -0.32 -31.60 -8.91
N LEU A 535 -1.46 -31.07 -8.43
CA LEU A 535 -2.77 -31.70 -8.62
C LEU A 535 -3.11 -31.81 -10.11
N PHE A 536 -2.86 -30.76 -10.89
CA PHE A 536 -3.10 -30.78 -12.33
C PHE A 536 -2.14 -31.73 -13.06
N ALA A 537 -0.87 -31.78 -12.66
CA ALA A 537 0.09 -32.74 -13.23
C ALA A 537 -0.26 -34.20 -12.92
N LEU A 538 -0.83 -34.46 -11.73
CA LEU A 538 -1.36 -35.80 -11.40
C LEU A 538 -2.60 -36.12 -12.23
N TYR A 539 -3.51 -35.17 -12.44
CA TYR A 539 -4.60 -35.31 -13.38
C TYR A 539 -4.09 -35.71 -14.78
N GLU A 540 -3.13 -34.94 -15.34
CA GLU A 540 -2.56 -35.23 -16.67
C GLU A 540 -1.89 -36.60 -16.72
N TRP A 541 -1.16 -36.98 -15.68
CA TRP A 541 -0.49 -38.28 -15.59
C TRP A 541 -1.51 -39.44 -15.61
N TYR A 542 -2.54 -39.41 -14.76
CA TYR A 542 -3.56 -40.44 -14.70
C TYR A 542 -4.44 -40.48 -15.96
N PHE A 543 -4.71 -39.33 -16.57
CA PHE A 543 -5.41 -39.23 -17.84
C PHE A 543 -4.64 -39.93 -18.98
N LYS A 544 -3.33 -39.65 -19.06
CA LYS A 544 -2.42 -40.30 -20.03
C LYS A 544 -2.42 -41.81 -19.88
N HIS A 545 -2.49 -42.29 -18.64
CA HIS A 545 -2.49 -43.73 -18.33
C HIS A 545 -3.90 -44.34 -18.32
N LYS A 546 -4.92 -43.63 -18.80
CA LYS A 546 -6.31 -44.08 -18.90
C LYS A 546 -6.98 -44.47 -17.56
N ASP A 547 -6.42 -44.05 -16.43
CA ASP A 547 -7.07 -44.16 -15.11
C ASP A 547 -7.96 -42.92 -14.90
N TYR A 548 -9.07 -42.89 -15.62
CA TYR A 548 -10.00 -41.77 -15.68
C TYR A 548 -10.62 -41.46 -14.32
N ARG A 549 -10.82 -42.46 -13.47
CA ARG A 549 -11.35 -42.27 -12.12
C ARG A 549 -10.42 -41.45 -11.24
N LYS A 550 -9.11 -41.76 -11.23
CA LYS A 550 -8.13 -40.98 -10.48
C LYS A 550 -7.87 -39.62 -11.14
N ALA A 551 -7.87 -39.54 -12.47
CA ALA A 551 -7.76 -38.28 -13.17
C ALA A 551 -8.91 -37.32 -12.75
N TYR A 552 -10.14 -37.82 -12.73
CA TYR A 552 -11.30 -37.04 -12.29
C TYR A 552 -11.16 -36.57 -10.83
N TYR A 553 -10.72 -37.44 -9.92
CA TYR A 553 -10.49 -37.12 -8.53
C TYR A 553 -9.53 -35.93 -8.36
N TYR A 554 -8.38 -35.95 -9.05
CA TYR A 554 -7.42 -34.85 -8.97
C TYR A 554 -7.93 -33.59 -9.65
N LEU A 555 -8.64 -33.71 -10.77
CA LEU A 555 -9.22 -32.56 -11.45
C LEU A 555 -10.29 -31.87 -10.60
N GLN A 556 -11.10 -32.60 -9.86
CA GLN A 556 -12.09 -32.04 -8.92
C GLN A 556 -11.40 -31.23 -7.79
N GLN A 557 -10.24 -31.69 -7.31
CA GLN A 557 -9.46 -30.91 -6.34
C GLN A 557 -8.89 -29.62 -6.94
N VAL A 558 -8.46 -29.63 -8.20
CA VAL A 558 -8.03 -28.42 -8.93
C VAL A 558 -9.21 -27.47 -9.09
N ILE A 559 -10.39 -27.96 -9.45
CA ILE A 559 -11.63 -27.17 -9.57
C ILE A 559 -12.01 -26.56 -8.21
N ALA A 560 -11.88 -27.32 -7.12
CA ALA A 560 -12.15 -26.77 -5.78
C ALA A 560 -11.21 -25.61 -5.40
N LEU A 561 -10.01 -25.55 -5.99
CA LEU A 561 -9.07 -24.45 -5.80
C LEU A 561 -9.35 -23.25 -6.72
N ASP A 562 -9.88 -23.50 -7.93
CA ASP A 562 -10.23 -22.47 -8.92
C ASP A 562 -11.57 -22.84 -9.60
N PRO A 563 -12.70 -22.64 -8.89
CA PRO A 563 -14.02 -23.14 -9.31
C PRO A 563 -14.60 -22.44 -10.55
N TYR A 564 -14.03 -21.32 -10.96
CA TYR A 564 -14.50 -20.53 -12.10
C TYR A 564 -13.62 -20.71 -13.35
N ASN A 565 -12.66 -21.62 -13.33
CA ASN A 565 -11.79 -21.89 -14.47
C ASN A 565 -12.53 -22.71 -15.54
N LYS A 566 -12.98 -22.02 -16.58
CA LYS A 566 -13.71 -22.64 -17.70
C LYS A 566 -13.00 -23.84 -18.31
N THR A 567 -11.67 -23.80 -18.39
CA THR A 567 -10.87 -24.90 -18.94
C THR A 567 -10.98 -26.15 -18.06
N TYR A 568 -10.88 -25.99 -16.73
CA TYR A 568 -11.00 -27.14 -15.82
C TYR A 568 -12.41 -27.72 -15.82
N LEU A 569 -13.44 -26.88 -15.89
CA LEU A 569 -14.84 -27.33 -15.99
C LEU A 569 -15.08 -28.11 -17.29
N GLN A 570 -14.58 -27.61 -18.42
CA GLN A 570 -14.68 -28.33 -19.71
C GLN A 570 -13.94 -29.67 -19.71
N LEU A 571 -12.76 -29.73 -19.03
CA LEU A 571 -12.03 -30.97 -18.87
C LEU A 571 -12.79 -31.98 -18.00
N ALA A 572 -13.48 -31.52 -16.94
CA ALA A 572 -14.30 -32.38 -16.10
C ALA A 572 -15.50 -32.98 -16.87
N GLU A 573 -16.23 -32.14 -17.60
CA GLU A 573 -17.34 -32.63 -18.47
C GLU A 573 -16.85 -33.66 -19.50
N LYS A 574 -15.67 -33.44 -20.08
CA LYS A 574 -15.08 -34.41 -21.01
C LYS A 574 -14.73 -35.73 -20.33
N LEU A 575 -14.20 -35.69 -19.10
CA LEU A 575 -13.86 -36.88 -18.32
C LEU A 575 -15.08 -37.66 -17.88
N GLU A 576 -16.16 -36.99 -17.49
CA GLU A 576 -17.44 -37.64 -17.13
C GLU A 576 -18.01 -38.51 -18.27
N ARG A 577 -17.77 -38.10 -19.52
CA ARG A 577 -18.19 -38.87 -20.70
C ARG A 577 -17.29 -40.08 -20.99
N LEU A 578 -16.11 -40.15 -20.35
CA LEU A 578 -15.12 -41.22 -20.56
C LEU A 578 -15.10 -42.26 -19.42
N GLN A 579 -15.78 -41.97 -18.30
CA GLN A 579 -16.00 -42.89 -17.19
C GLN A 579 -17.19 -43.79 -17.45
#